data_4e593b6932d8adac54dba691a51c262f
#
_entry.id   4e593b6932d8adac54dba691a51c262f
#
_cell.length_a   1.000
_cell.length_b   1.000
_cell.length_c   1.000
_cell.angle_alpha   90.00
_cell.angle_beta   90.00
_cell.angle_gamma   90.00
#
_symmetry.space_group_name_H-M   'P 1'
#
loop_
_entity.id
_entity.type
_entity.pdbx_description
1 polymer ?
#
loop_
_entity_poly.entity_id
_entity_poly.type
_entity_poly.pdbx_seq_one_letter_code
_entity_poly.pdbx_strand_id
1 'polypeptide(L)'
;MRVAVAVIGGGPSGLTAAAALAPIVDGEVLVLEREAHVGGIPRHSDHLGYGIRDLRRFVSGPTYARTLTDTARDAGAHLETEAMVTGWGGDRTLEITSPRGRRIVEADAVVLATGARERPRPARLIPGDRPDGIYTTGQLQNLVHVQHATVGSRAVVVGAELVSWSAVLTLRESGCATVAMVSAHPHSESYAAFRIPGRALLRGPVLTRSRVVSVDGKERVRSVTMENLDTGARSTIECDTVVMTGDWIPDHELARTAGLAMDSATRGPLVDASLRTSRPGVFAVGNLVHPVDTADAAALDGRHVAPRVRDWLVGGRAAAAGIRVRASAPLRWVTPQLVAPDGGAAPRDDLLFWVDEYHRAQRLRAMQDGRVIGSKRTAWPAAPGRIYRAPWSLVAGADPAGGDVVVELAV
;
A
#
# COMPACT_ATOMS: atom_id res chain seq x y z
N MET A 1 6.36 -29.95 -3.05
CA MET A 1 5.31 -29.59 -4.02
C MET A 1 5.91 -28.62 -5.01
N ARG A 2 5.64 -28.80 -6.31
CA ARG A 2 6.10 -27.86 -7.34
C ARG A 2 4.90 -27.25 -8.05
N VAL A 3 4.97 -25.94 -8.33
CA VAL A 3 3.92 -25.15 -8.99
C VAL A 3 4.54 -24.27 -10.07
N ALA A 4 3.78 -23.88 -11.09
CA ALA A 4 4.25 -22.95 -12.11
C ALA A 4 4.42 -21.55 -11.51
N VAL A 5 3.45 -21.08 -10.73
CA VAL A 5 3.50 -19.76 -10.11
C VAL A 5 3.02 -19.83 -8.65
N ALA A 6 3.82 -19.30 -7.73
CA ALA A 6 3.39 -19.03 -6.36
C ALA A 6 3.11 -17.54 -6.18
N VAL A 7 1.89 -17.18 -5.79
CA VAL A 7 1.48 -15.82 -5.46
C VAL A 7 1.40 -15.71 -3.94
N ILE A 8 2.19 -14.83 -3.33
CA ILE A 8 2.26 -14.67 -1.88
C ILE A 8 1.41 -13.47 -1.45
N GLY A 9 0.28 -13.75 -0.82
CA GLY A 9 -0.74 -12.80 -0.39
C GLY A 9 -2.00 -12.85 -1.23
N GLY A 10 -3.11 -13.18 -0.60
CA GLY A 10 -4.45 -13.28 -1.19
C GLY A 10 -5.25 -11.97 -1.14
N GLY A 11 -4.57 -10.83 -1.18
CA GLY A 11 -5.19 -9.50 -1.30
C GLY A 11 -5.53 -9.13 -2.76
N PRO A 12 -6.01 -7.89 -3.01
CA PRO A 12 -6.46 -7.46 -4.35
C PRO A 12 -5.43 -7.68 -5.46
N SER A 13 -4.16 -7.32 -5.26
CA SER A 13 -3.12 -7.49 -6.27
C SER A 13 -2.80 -8.97 -6.53
N GLY A 14 -2.73 -9.80 -5.47
CA GLY A 14 -2.45 -11.22 -5.60
C GLY A 14 -3.58 -12.01 -6.26
N LEU A 15 -4.83 -11.78 -5.84
CA LEU A 15 -6.01 -12.42 -6.45
C LEU A 15 -6.16 -12.05 -7.93
N THR A 16 -5.93 -10.76 -8.26
CA THR A 16 -6.01 -10.31 -9.66
C THR A 16 -4.86 -10.85 -10.49
N ALA A 17 -3.65 -10.98 -9.91
CA ALA A 17 -2.53 -11.64 -10.59
C ALA A 17 -2.84 -13.12 -10.85
N ALA A 18 -3.35 -13.84 -9.85
CA ALA A 18 -3.71 -15.25 -9.98
C ALA A 18 -4.82 -15.48 -11.02
N ALA A 19 -5.88 -14.66 -10.99
CA ALA A 19 -6.96 -14.70 -11.97
C ALA A 19 -6.46 -14.47 -13.41
N ALA A 20 -5.49 -13.57 -13.59
CA ALA A 20 -4.94 -13.26 -14.89
C ALA A 20 -3.91 -14.32 -15.36
N LEU A 21 -3.22 -14.97 -14.44
CA LEU A 21 -2.20 -15.98 -14.73
C LEU A 21 -2.78 -17.37 -15.04
N ALA A 22 -3.75 -17.81 -14.24
CA ALA A 22 -4.27 -19.19 -14.33
C ALA A 22 -4.69 -19.61 -15.75
N PRO A 23 -5.34 -18.78 -16.59
CA PRO A 23 -5.71 -19.16 -17.94
C PRO A 23 -4.58 -19.09 -18.98
N ILE A 24 -3.40 -18.53 -18.65
CA ILE A 24 -2.34 -18.26 -19.63
C ILE A 24 -1.00 -18.94 -19.33
N VAL A 25 -0.90 -19.69 -18.23
CA VAL A 25 0.31 -20.43 -17.87
C VAL A 25 0.01 -21.94 -17.83
N ASP A 26 0.99 -22.73 -18.24
CA ASP A 26 0.92 -24.19 -18.11
C ASP A 26 1.33 -24.59 -16.69
N GLY A 27 0.40 -25.20 -15.94
CA GLY A 27 0.62 -25.66 -14.58
C GLY A 27 -0.13 -24.85 -13.52
N GLU A 28 0.10 -25.21 -12.27
CA GLU A 28 -0.65 -24.69 -11.14
C GLU A 28 -0.24 -23.26 -10.79
N VAL A 29 -1.24 -22.37 -10.60
CA VAL A 29 -1.10 -21.05 -9.99
C VAL A 29 -1.63 -21.15 -8.55
N LEU A 30 -0.71 -21.11 -7.57
CA LEU A 30 -1.01 -21.26 -6.15
C LEU A 30 -0.95 -19.91 -5.45
N VAL A 31 -2.04 -19.49 -4.82
CA VAL A 31 -2.10 -18.34 -3.92
C VAL A 31 -1.92 -18.81 -2.49
N LEU A 32 -0.93 -18.27 -1.78
CA LEU A 32 -0.63 -18.56 -0.38
C LEU A 32 -1.06 -17.38 0.48
N GLU A 33 -2.10 -17.57 1.31
CA GLU A 33 -2.65 -16.57 2.21
C GLU A 33 -2.45 -16.99 3.67
N ARG A 34 -1.88 -16.10 4.47
CA ARG A 34 -1.62 -16.36 5.90
C ARG A 34 -2.88 -16.38 6.78
N GLU A 35 -3.92 -15.64 6.38
CA GLU A 35 -5.18 -15.59 7.12
C GLU A 35 -6.11 -16.76 6.74
N ALA A 36 -7.16 -16.96 7.53
CA ALA A 36 -8.18 -17.98 7.29
C ALA A 36 -9.02 -17.73 6.03
N HIS A 37 -8.98 -16.50 5.49
CA HIS A 37 -9.73 -16.11 4.30
C HIS A 37 -8.90 -15.19 3.41
N VAL A 38 -8.98 -15.39 2.10
CA VAL A 38 -8.45 -14.46 1.09
C VAL A 38 -9.32 -13.20 0.97
N GLY A 39 -8.80 -12.17 0.31
CA GLY A 39 -9.48 -10.90 0.06
C GLY A 39 -8.73 -9.68 0.63
N GLY A 40 -7.81 -9.90 1.57
CA GLY A 40 -6.98 -8.85 2.19
C GLY A 40 -7.79 -7.78 2.91
N ILE A 41 -7.26 -6.56 3.00
CA ILE A 41 -7.85 -5.42 3.73
C ILE A 41 -9.29 -5.11 3.33
N PRO A 42 -9.72 -5.14 2.05
CA PRO A 42 -11.12 -4.88 1.69
C PRO A 42 -12.12 -5.78 2.40
N ARG A 43 -11.75 -6.99 2.79
CA ARG A 43 -12.62 -7.95 3.47
C ARG A 43 -13.24 -7.41 4.77
N HIS A 44 -12.49 -6.61 5.50
CA HIS A 44 -12.93 -6.03 6.78
C HIS A 44 -13.16 -4.51 6.72
N SER A 45 -13.10 -3.90 5.55
CA SER A 45 -13.38 -2.48 5.34
C SER A 45 -14.80 -2.31 4.77
N ASP A 46 -15.81 -2.40 5.64
CA ASP A 46 -17.23 -2.48 5.24
C ASP A 46 -17.84 -1.09 4.97
N HIS A 47 -17.33 -0.44 3.95
CA HIS A 47 -17.92 0.77 3.38
C HIS A 47 -17.79 0.77 1.85
N LEU A 48 -18.58 1.60 1.19
CA LEU A 48 -18.51 1.81 -0.26
C LEU A 48 -17.24 2.54 -0.69
N GLY A 49 -16.83 2.35 -1.95
CA GLY A 49 -15.68 3.04 -2.55
C GLY A 49 -14.66 2.12 -3.21
N TYR A 50 -14.93 0.82 -3.26
CA TYR A 50 -14.06 -0.18 -3.87
C TYR A 50 -14.46 -0.50 -5.31
N GLY A 51 -13.48 -0.93 -6.12
CA GLY A 51 -13.69 -1.45 -7.47
C GLY A 51 -13.91 -0.39 -8.56
N ILE A 52 -13.63 0.87 -8.28
CA ILE A 52 -13.89 1.98 -9.22
C ILE A 52 -13.00 1.86 -10.46
N ARG A 53 -11.69 1.59 -10.26
CA ARG A 53 -10.69 1.60 -11.34
C ARG A 53 -10.59 0.28 -12.09
N ASP A 54 -10.68 -0.84 -11.36
CA ASP A 54 -10.43 -2.19 -11.88
C ASP A 54 -11.70 -2.90 -12.34
N LEU A 55 -12.80 -2.80 -11.57
CA LEU A 55 -14.09 -3.43 -11.89
C LEU A 55 -15.09 -2.46 -12.54
N ARG A 56 -14.82 -1.14 -12.54
CA ARG A 56 -15.74 -0.08 -12.95
C ARG A 56 -17.09 -0.15 -12.20
N ARG A 57 -17.02 -0.51 -10.93
CA ARG A 57 -18.14 -0.65 -10.00
C ARG A 57 -17.87 0.14 -8.73
N PHE A 58 -18.93 0.51 -8.02
CA PHE A 58 -18.85 1.18 -6.72
C PHE A 58 -19.50 0.26 -5.69
N VAL A 59 -18.67 -0.57 -5.04
CA VAL A 59 -19.11 -1.64 -4.14
C VAL A 59 -18.48 -1.49 -2.76
N SER A 60 -18.99 -2.24 -1.77
CA SER A 60 -18.36 -2.34 -0.44
C SER A 60 -17.09 -3.20 -0.49
N GLY A 61 -16.21 -3.00 0.49
CA GLY A 61 -14.97 -3.76 0.61
C GLY A 61 -15.19 -5.27 0.63
N PRO A 62 -16.09 -5.83 1.48
CA PRO A 62 -16.38 -7.28 1.49
C PRO A 62 -16.91 -7.81 0.14
N THR A 63 -17.77 -7.03 -0.54
CA THR A 63 -18.26 -7.40 -1.88
C THR A 63 -17.14 -7.41 -2.91
N TYR A 64 -16.26 -6.42 -2.84
CA TYR A 64 -15.06 -6.34 -3.68
C TYR A 64 -14.14 -7.54 -3.47
N ALA A 65 -13.83 -7.86 -2.20
CA ALA A 65 -12.99 -9.00 -1.84
C ALA A 65 -13.56 -10.33 -2.36
N ARG A 66 -14.87 -10.57 -2.17
CA ARG A 66 -15.56 -11.76 -2.71
C ARG A 66 -15.46 -11.82 -4.23
N THR A 67 -15.76 -10.72 -4.93
CA THR A 67 -15.68 -10.67 -6.41
C THR A 67 -14.28 -11.06 -6.91
N LEU A 68 -13.22 -10.54 -6.31
CA LEU A 68 -11.85 -10.90 -6.71
C LEU A 68 -11.51 -12.36 -6.38
N THR A 69 -11.98 -12.86 -5.24
CA THR A 69 -11.79 -14.26 -4.81
C THR A 69 -12.46 -15.22 -5.77
N ASP A 70 -13.72 -14.97 -6.10
CA ASP A 70 -14.49 -15.81 -7.02
C ASP A 70 -13.88 -15.77 -8.43
N THR A 71 -13.50 -14.57 -8.91
CA THR A 71 -12.82 -14.42 -10.21
C THR A 71 -11.52 -15.23 -10.27
N ALA A 72 -10.71 -15.24 -9.21
CA ALA A 72 -9.46 -16.01 -9.19
C ALA A 72 -9.72 -17.52 -9.17
N ARG A 73 -10.72 -17.96 -8.40
CA ARG A 73 -11.12 -19.37 -8.32
C ARG A 73 -11.70 -19.86 -9.64
N ASP A 74 -12.61 -19.11 -10.24
CA ASP A 74 -13.26 -19.43 -11.52
C ASP A 74 -12.25 -19.47 -12.68
N ALA A 75 -11.18 -18.68 -12.59
CA ALA A 75 -10.07 -18.72 -13.54
C ALA A 75 -9.16 -19.95 -13.38
N GLY A 76 -9.35 -20.77 -12.33
CA GLY A 76 -8.57 -21.99 -12.07
C GLY A 76 -7.39 -21.80 -11.12
N ALA A 77 -7.26 -20.68 -10.43
CA ALA A 77 -6.23 -20.50 -9.41
C ALA A 77 -6.55 -21.31 -8.15
N HIS A 78 -5.53 -21.95 -7.59
CA HIS A 78 -5.63 -22.66 -6.32
C HIS A 78 -5.39 -21.66 -5.17
N LEU A 79 -6.39 -21.48 -4.30
CA LEU A 79 -6.34 -20.57 -3.16
C LEU A 79 -6.14 -21.34 -1.87
N GLU A 80 -4.98 -21.22 -1.24
CA GLU A 80 -4.67 -21.87 0.03
C GLU A 80 -4.57 -20.83 1.14
N THR A 81 -5.43 -20.98 2.14
CA THR A 81 -5.49 -20.12 3.35
C THR A 81 -4.77 -20.78 4.52
N GLU A 82 -4.51 -20.00 5.59
CA GLU A 82 -3.73 -20.41 6.76
C GLU A 82 -2.35 -20.95 6.38
N ALA A 83 -1.81 -20.45 5.25
CA ALA A 83 -0.54 -20.86 4.67
C ALA A 83 0.41 -19.66 4.65
N MET A 84 1.15 -19.48 5.73
CA MET A 84 2.11 -18.39 5.86
C MET A 84 3.45 -18.76 5.24
N VAL A 85 3.89 -18.01 4.25
CA VAL A 85 5.28 -18.09 3.76
C VAL A 85 6.17 -17.43 4.80
N THR A 86 7.05 -18.22 5.42
CA THR A 86 7.91 -17.79 6.54
C THR A 86 9.36 -17.61 6.15
N GLY A 87 9.77 -18.08 4.97
CA GLY A 87 11.15 -17.98 4.52
C GLY A 87 11.37 -18.50 3.09
N TRP A 88 12.63 -18.51 2.73
CA TRP A 88 13.14 -18.96 1.44
C TRP A 88 14.13 -20.11 1.63
N GLY A 89 13.84 -21.26 1.03
CA GLY A 89 14.77 -22.43 1.00
C GLY A 89 15.68 -22.43 -0.23
N GLY A 90 15.58 -21.43 -1.11
CA GLY A 90 16.35 -21.30 -2.35
C GLY A 90 15.84 -20.12 -3.18
N ASP A 91 16.23 -20.02 -4.44
CA ASP A 91 15.91 -18.87 -5.29
C ASP A 91 14.40 -18.64 -5.47
N ARG A 92 13.65 -19.72 -5.67
CA ARG A 92 12.18 -19.71 -5.80
C ARG A 92 11.55 -20.86 -5.01
N THR A 93 12.23 -21.28 -3.96
CA THR A 93 11.77 -22.28 -3.01
C THR A 93 11.26 -21.59 -1.76
N LEU A 94 10.00 -21.80 -1.41
CA LEU A 94 9.30 -21.13 -0.33
C LEU A 94 9.11 -22.09 0.85
N GLU A 95 9.40 -21.59 2.05
CA GLU A 95 9.10 -22.28 3.30
C GLU A 95 7.74 -21.82 3.82
N ILE A 96 6.83 -22.77 4.03
CA ILE A 96 5.46 -22.49 4.43
C ILE A 96 5.19 -23.09 5.79
N THR A 97 4.59 -22.30 6.67
CA THR A 97 4.04 -22.74 7.95
C THR A 97 2.52 -22.65 7.92
N SER A 98 1.86 -23.72 8.34
CA SER A 98 0.41 -23.81 8.41
C SER A 98 -0.02 -24.66 9.62
N PRO A 99 -1.32 -24.70 10.02
CA PRO A 99 -1.81 -25.63 11.03
C PRO A 99 -1.52 -27.11 10.75
N ARG A 100 -1.30 -27.44 9.46
CA ARG A 100 -0.91 -28.78 9.02
C ARG A 100 0.57 -29.07 9.11
N GLY A 101 1.37 -28.14 9.62
CA GLY A 101 2.81 -28.24 9.75
C GLY A 101 3.59 -27.43 8.73
N ARG A 102 4.90 -27.70 8.67
CA ARG A 102 5.82 -27.04 7.73
C ARG A 102 5.95 -27.84 6.43
N ARG A 103 6.07 -27.12 5.32
CA ARG A 103 6.34 -27.70 4.00
C ARG A 103 7.10 -26.74 3.10
N ILE A 104 7.60 -27.28 2.01
CA ILE A 104 8.31 -26.54 0.98
C ILE A 104 7.48 -26.53 -0.31
N VAL A 105 7.42 -25.36 -0.96
CA VAL A 105 6.88 -25.18 -2.31
C VAL A 105 7.97 -24.63 -3.21
N GLU A 106 8.25 -25.33 -4.29
CA GLU A 106 9.12 -24.89 -5.39
C GLU A 106 8.24 -24.28 -6.47
N ALA A 107 8.59 -23.06 -6.94
CA ALA A 107 7.85 -22.36 -7.98
C ALA A 107 8.77 -22.00 -9.14
N ASP A 108 8.24 -22.05 -10.37
CA ASP A 108 8.99 -21.59 -11.53
C ASP A 108 8.98 -20.05 -11.64
N ALA A 109 7.96 -19.39 -11.03
CA ALA A 109 7.91 -17.96 -10.78
C ALA A 109 7.24 -17.63 -9.45
N VAL A 110 7.63 -16.51 -8.80
CA VAL A 110 7.04 -16.03 -7.56
C VAL A 110 6.53 -14.59 -7.74
N VAL A 111 5.30 -14.32 -7.28
CA VAL A 111 4.73 -12.97 -7.23
C VAL A 111 4.52 -12.57 -5.77
N LEU A 112 5.28 -11.58 -5.30
CA LEU A 112 5.14 -11.00 -3.97
C LEU A 112 4.00 -9.97 -3.99
N ALA A 113 2.89 -10.26 -3.31
CA ALA A 113 1.69 -9.45 -3.20
C ALA A 113 1.30 -9.20 -1.73
N THR A 114 2.31 -9.08 -0.85
CA THR A 114 2.17 -9.03 0.60
C THR A 114 1.55 -7.74 1.12
N GLY A 115 1.46 -6.69 0.28
CA GLY A 115 0.80 -5.45 0.61
C GLY A 115 1.60 -4.55 1.57
N ALA A 116 0.87 -3.74 2.35
CA ALA A 116 1.42 -2.80 3.32
C ALA A 116 0.50 -2.69 4.53
N ARG A 117 1.06 -2.22 5.65
CA ARG A 117 0.36 -1.92 6.91
C ARG A 117 0.64 -0.51 7.38
N GLU A 118 -0.24 0.04 8.20
CA GLU A 118 0.01 1.31 8.87
C GLU A 118 1.10 1.13 9.93
N ARG A 119 1.90 2.19 10.14
CA ARG A 119 2.87 2.23 11.23
C ARG A 119 2.13 2.31 12.57
N PRO A 120 2.34 1.35 13.48
CA PRO A 120 1.77 1.39 14.81
C PRO A 120 2.47 2.46 15.67
N ARG A 121 1.85 2.86 16.77
CA ARG A 121 2.35 3.88 17.69
C ARG A 121 3.84 3.74 18.05
N PRO A 122 4.36 2.55 18.40
CA PRO A 122 5.78 2.41 18.76
C PRO A 122 6.73 2.83 17.62
N ALA A 123 6.37 2.50 16.38
CA ALA A 123 7.16 2.87 15.20
C ALA A 123 7.07 4.38 14.88
N ARG A 124 6.07 5.09 15.39
CA ARG A 124 5.92 6.56 15.28
C ARG A 124 6.62 7.32 16.42
N LEU A 125 7.22 6.59 17.37
CA LEU A 125 7.95 7.14 18.52
C LEU A 125 7.10 8.11 19.36
N ILE A 126 5.79 7.86 19.49
CA ILE A 126 4.90 8.64 20.34
C ILE A 126 5.02 8.14 21.78
N PRO A 127 5.56 8.95 22.71
CA PRO A 127 5.78 8.57 24.10
C PRO A 127 4.49 8.47 24.92
N GLY A 128 4.63 8.19 26.22
CA GLY A 128 3.57 8.04 27.19
C GLY A 128 3.33 6.59 27.60
N ASP A 129 2.21 6.34 28.29
CA ASP A 129 1.81 5.03 28.80
C ASP A 129 1.50 4.04 27.65
N ARG A 130 1.34 2.78 28.00
CA ARG A 130 1.00 1.71 27.03
C ARG A 130 -0.33 1.03 27.37
N PRO A 131 -1.42 1.79 27.45
CA PRO A 131 -2.74 1.25 27.74
C PRO A 131 -3.35 0.54 26.52
N ASP A 132 -4.39 -0.24 26.76
CA ASP A 132 -5.30 -0.70 25.71
C ASP A 132 -6.08 0.45 25.07
N GLY A 133 -6.65 0.21 23.87
CA GLY A 133 -7.44 1.21 23.14
C GLY A 133 -6.67 1.98 22.06
N ILE A 134 -5.47 1.53 21.71
CA ILE A 134 -4.65 2.13 20.61
C ILE A 134 -4.62 1.15 19.44
N TYR A 135 -5.17 1.55 18.32
CA TYR A 135 -5.34 0.71 17.13
C TYR A 135 -4.74 1.39 15.88
N THR A 136 -4.41 0.60 14.88
CA THR A 136 -4.31 1.07 13.48
C THR A 136 -5.69 0.94 12.83
N THR A 137 -5.92 1.55 11.66
CA THR A 137 -7.22 1.44 10.97
C THR A 137 -7.54 0.00 10.61
N GLY A 138 -6.58 -0.73 10.05
CA GLY A 138 -6.80 -2.14 9.69
C GLY A 138 -7.13 -3.01 10.90
N GLN A 139 -6.49 -2.78 12.06
CA GLN A 139 -6.82 -3.48 13.31
C GLN A 139 -8.21 -3.10 13.81
N LEU A 140 -8.56 -1.80 13.80
CA LEU A 140 -9.89 -1.32 14.17
C LEU A 140 -10.98 -2.00 13.34
N GLN A 141 -10.83 -2.00 12.03
CA GLN A 141 -11.80 -2.59 11.10
C GLN A 141 -11.94 -4.09 11.30
N ASN A 142 -10.83 -4.79 11.53
CA ASN A 142 -10.86 -6.23 11.82
C ASN A 142 -11.62 -6.52 13.11
N LEU A 143 -11.35 -5.77 14.20
CA LEU A 143 -12.06 -5.91 15.47
C LEU A 143 -13.56 -5.68 15.31
N VAL A 144 -13.97 -4.62 14.61
CA VAL A 144 -15.39 -4.24 14.50
C VAL A 144 -16.13 -5.15 13.52
N HIS A 145 -15.62 -5.32 12.29
CA HIS A 145 -16.37 -5.97 11.21
C HIS A 145 -16.21 -7.49 11.14
N VAL A 146 -15.11 -8.03 11.67
CA VAL A 146 -14.85 -9.48 11.63
C VAL A 146 -15.05 -10.12 13.00
N GLN A 147 -14.53 -9.47 14.05
CA GLN A 147 -14.61 -10.02 15.41
C GLN A 147 -15.83 -9.52 16.20
N HIS A 148 -16.55 -8.53 15.66
CA HIS A 148 -17.71 -7.88 16.29
C HIS A 148 -17.44 -7.37 17.71
N ALA A 149 -16.20 -6.90 17.94
CA ALA A 149 -15.73 -6.41 19.22
C ALA A 149 -16.06 -4.93 19.41
N THR A 150 -16.26 -4.54 20.68
CA THR A 150 -16.38 -3.13 21.07
C THR A 150 -14.99 -2.50 21.20
N VAL A 151 -14.84 -1.25 20.74
CA VAL A 151 -13.54 -0.57 20.70
C VAL A 151 -13.42 0.65 21.61
N GLY A 152 -14.50 1.09 22.18
CA GLY A 152 -14.57 2.23 23.12
C GLY A 152 -15.73 3.16 22.81
N SER A 153 -15.70 4.37 23.37
CA SER A 153 -16.80 5.33 23.28
C SER A 153 -16.38 6.70 22.69
N ARG A 154 -15.12 7.08 22.87
CA ARG A 154 -14.57 8.39 22.49
C ARG A 154 -13.21 8.23 21.85
N ALA A 155 -13.13 8.43 20.53
CA ALA A 155 -11.91 8.20 19.77
C ALA A 155 -11.25 9.49 19.28
N VAL A 156 -9.91 9.51 19.31
CA VAL A 156 -9.07 10.45 18.57
C VAL A 156 -8.46 9.72 17.37
N VAL A 157 -8.65 10.25 16.16
CA VAL A 157 -8.06 9.73 14.91
C VAL A 157 -6.83 10.53 14.57
N VAL A 158 -5.68 9.87 14.43
CA VAL A 158 -4.39 10.49 14.12
C VAL A 158 -4.07 10.27 12.65
N GLY A 159 -4.34 11.28 11.85
CA GLY A 159 -4.31 11.35 10.39
C GLY A 159 -5.57 12.05 9.87
N ALA A 160 -5.53 12.57 8.63
CA ALA A 160 -6.68 13.18 7.95
C ALA A 160 -6.71 12.88 6.45
N GLU A 161 -6.06 11.78 6.04
CA GLU A 161 -6.09 11.22 4.69
C GLU A 161 -7.35 10.39 4.45
N LEU A 162 -7.45 9.75 3.28
CA LEU A 162 -8.65 9.00 2.88
C LEU A 162 -8.98 7.85 3.85
N VAL A 163 -7.97 7.12 4.32
CA VAL A 163 -8.16 6.00 5.25
C VAL A 163 -8.63 6.46 6.64
N SER A 164 -8.32 7.69 7.04
CA SER A 164 -8.81 8.26 8.30
C SER A 164 -10.33 8.39 8.31
N TRP A 165 -10.95 8.71 7.18
CA TRP A 165 -12.41 8.75 7.04
C TRP A 165 -13.03 7.36 7.07
N SER A 166 -12.32 6.35 6.56
CA SER A 166 -12.71 4.95 6.71
C SER A 166 -12.73 4.55 8.20
N ALA A 167 -11.72 4.96 8.98
CA ALA A 167 -11.69 4.75 10.43
C ALA A 167 -12.88 5.44 11.14
N VAL A 168 -13.21 6.68 10.75
CA VAL A 168 -14.37 7.43 11.30
C VAL A 168 -15.69 6.68 11.05
N LEU A 169 -15.88 6.12 9.84
CA LEU A 169 -17.07 5.32 9.53
C LEU A 169 -17.16 4.08 10.44
N THR A 170 -16.08 3.32 10.54
CA THR A 170 -16.01 2.13 11.41
C THR A 170 -16.26 2.46 12.88
N LEU A 171 -15.66 3.54 13.40
CA LEU A 171 -15.91 4.01 14.77
C LEU A 171 -17.38 4.33 14.99
N ARG A 172 -18.01 5.03 14.06
CA ARG A 172 -19.44 5.36 14.15
C ARG A 172 -20.32 4.10 14.17
N GLU A 173 -20.03 3.12 13.32
CA GLU A 173 -20.74 1.85 13.26
C GLU A 173 -20.63 1.06 14.57
N SER A 174 -19.49 1.14 15.24
CA SER A 174 -19.28 0.54 16.57
C SER A 174 -19.84 1.35 17.74
N GLY A 175 -20.50 2.50 17.46
CA GLY A 175 -21.01 3.40 18.51
C GLY A 175 -19.96 4.30 19.14
N CYS A 176 -18.72 4.30 18.66
CA CYS A 176 -17.63 5.11 19.20
C CYS A 176 -17.58 6.49 18.51
N ALA A 177 -17.70 7.57 19.30
CA ALA A 177 -17.70 8.93 18.79
C ALA A 177 -16.29 9.42 18.48
N THR A 178 -16.03 9.91 17.27
CA THR A 178 -14.77 10.58 16.94
C THR A 178 -14.80 12.02 17.48
N VAL A 179 -14.04 12.26 18.56
CA VAL A 179 -14.01 13.54 19.28
C VAL A 179 -12.94 14.49 18.76
N ALA A 180 -11.96 14.01 18.01
CA ALA A 180 -11.02 14.83 17.24
C ALA A 180 -10.37 14.00 16.13
N MET A 181 -10.00 14.69 15.06
CA MET A 181 -9.10 14.18 14.02
C MET A 181 -7.87 15.11 13.98
N VAL A 182 -6.67 14.53 13.85
CA VAL A 182 -5.42 15.28 14.03
C VAL A 182 -4.51 15.06 12.83
N SER A 183 -4.00 16.14 12.24
CA SER A 183 -3.02 16.11 11.17
C SER A 183 -1.89 17.10 11.39
N ALA A 184 -0.66 16.69 11.10
CA ALA A 184 0.50 17.56 11.08
C ALA A 184 0.49 18.54 9.88
N HIS A 185 -0.29 18.27 8.85
CA HIS A 185 -0.36 19.08 7.66
C HIS A 185 -1.28 20.30 7.83
N PRO A 186 -1.09 21.38 7.05
CA PRO A 186 -1.90 22.59 7.14
C PRO A 186 -3.36 22.40 6.68
N HIS A 187 -3.61 21.36 5.91
CA HIS A 187 -4.93 21.00 5.39
C HIS A 187 -5.16 19.50 5.53
N SER A 188 -6.44 19.07 5.58
CA SER A 188 -6.77 17.66 5.49
C SER A 188 -6.31 17.11 4.14
N GLU A 189 -5.64 15.98 4.14
CA GLU A 189 -5.01 15.35 2.99
C GLU A 189 -6.01 14.63 2.07
N SER A 190 -7.24 14.42 2.55
CA SER A 190 -8.30 13.75 1.78
C SER A 190 -8.92 14.63 0.71
N TYR A 191 -9.57 14.01 -0.26
CA TYR A 191 -10.34 14.72 -1.28
C TYR A 191 -11.56 15.44 -0.67
N ALA A 192 -11.90 16.62 -1.20
CA ALA A 192 -13.03 17.42 -0.73
C ALA A 192 -14.37 16.63 -0.78
N ALA A 193 -14.54 15.76 -1.76
CA ALA A 193 -15.72 14.91 -1.91
C ALA A 193 -15.94 13.96 -0.71
N PHE A 194 -14.90 13.56 -0.01
CA PHE A 194 -15.00 12.76 1.22
C PHE A 194 -14.97 13.62 2.48
N ARG A 195 -14.13 14.65 2.49
CA ARG A 195 -13.98 15.54 3.64
C ARG A 195 -15.24 16.32 3.98
N ILE A 196 -15.94 16.88 2.98
CA ILE A 196 -17.10 17.73 3.22
C ILE A 196 -18.25 16.94 3.87
N PRO A 197 -18.74 15.82 3.29
CA PRO A 197 -19.78 15.03 3.95
C PRO A 197 -19.27 14.33 5.21
N GLY A 198 -18.01 13.89 5.25
CA GLY A 198 -17.40 13.22 6.41
C GLY A 198 -17.36 14.11 7.67
N ARG A 199 -17.26 15.44 7.51
CA ARG A 199 -17.25 16.35 8.65
C ARG A 199 -18.53 16.27 9.51
N ALA A 200 -19.66 15.94 8.92
CA ALA A 200 -20.91 15.71 9.66
C ALA A 200 -20.89 14.47 10.55
N LEU A 201 -19.91 13.58 10.36
CA LEU A 201 -19.73 12.36 11.18
C LEU A 201 -18.88 12.62 12.43
N LEU A 202 -18.16 13.75 12.48
CA LEU A 202 -17.30 14.10 13.61
C LEU A 202 -18.11 14.82 14.70
N ARG A 203 -17.82 14.48 15.96
CA ARG A 203 -18.31 15.24 17.12
C ARG A 203 -17.29 16.24 17.65
N GLY A 204 -16.19 16.45 16.92
CA GLY A 204 -15.14 17.37 17.30
C GLY A 204 -14.40 17.97 16.11
N PRO A 205 -13.35 18.73 16.34
CA PRO A 205 -12.60 19.43 15.30
C PRO A 205 -11.69 18.50 14.49
N VAL A 206 -11.31 18.98 13.30
CA VAL A 206 -10.11 18.52 12.59
C VAL A 206 -8.99 19.50 12.95
N LEU A 207 -8.05 19.05 13.77
CA LEU A 207 -6.90 19.81 14.24
C LEU A 207 -5.76 19.65 13.23
N THR A 208 -5.59 20.65 12.38
CA THR A 208 -4.47 20.72 11.43
C THR A 208 -3.25 21.35 12.13
N ARG A 209 -2.05 21.22 11.52
CA ARG A 209 -0.78 21.69 12.10
C ARG A 209 -0.62 21.25 13.55
N SER A 210 -1.02 20.02 13.83
CA SER A 210 -1.03 19.47 15.20
C SER A 210 -0.55 18.03 15.18
N ARG A 211 0.12 17.61 16.23
CA ARG A 211 0.56 16.23 16.42
C ARG A 211 0.25 15.72 17.83
N VAL A 212 0.08 14.41 17.95
CA VAL A 212 0.02 13.75 19.26
C VAL A 212 1.44 13.62 19.79
N VAL A 213 1.69 14.12 21.00
CA VAL A 213 3.00 14.07 21.67
C VAL A 213 3.02 13.17 22.88
N SER A 214 1.87 12.75 23.42
CA SER A 214 1.78 11.76 24.48
C SER A 214 0.43 11.05 24.44
N VAL A 215 0.39 9.81 24.91
CA VAL A 215 -0.83 9.07 25.21
C VAL A 215 -0.78 8.64 26.66
N ASP A 216 -1.83 8.95 27.43
CA ASP A 216 -1.89 8.77 28.84
C ASP A 216 -3.04 7.79 29.22
N GLY A 217 -2.77 6.87 30.13
CA GLY A 217 -3.73 5.89 30.61
C GLY A 217 -3.04 4.71 31.26
N LYS A 218 -3.71 4.00 32.14
CA LYS A 218 -3.14 2.87 32.87
C LYS A 218 -3.52 1.54 32.23
N GLU A 219 -4.76 1.12 32.40
CA GLU A 219 -5.30 -0.08 31.75
C GLU A 219 -5.80 0.23 30.34
N ARG A 220 -6.48 1.38 30.20
CA ARG A 220 -7.00 1.89 28.94
C ARG A 220 -6.59 3.35 28.75
N VAL A 221 -6.54 3.80 27.50
CA VAL A 221 -6.36 5.23 27.16
C VAL A 221 -7.37 6.08 27.92
N ARG A 222 -6.92 7.19 28.52
CA ARG A 222 -7.74 8.21 29.13
C ARG A 222 -7.66 9.54 28.44
N SER A 223 -6.51 9.84 27.85
CA SER A 223 -6.31 11.09 27.14
C SER A 223 -5.12 11.03 26.17
N VAL A 224 -5.08 11.98 25.26
CA VAL A 224 -3.91 12.29 24.44
C VAL A 224 -3.52 13.74 24.61
N THR A 225 -2.21 14.00 24.69
CA THR A 225 -1.68 15.36 24.65
C THR A 225 -1.33 15.73 23.21
N MET A 226 -1.86 16.85 22.77
CA MET A 226 -1.66 17.43 21.45
C MET A 226 -0.70 18.60 21.55
N GLU A 227 0.10 18.81 20.49
CA GLU A 227 0.95 19.97 20.32
C GLU A 227 0.63 20.67 19.00
N ASN A 228 0.33 21.93 19.04
CA ASN A 228 0.20 22.78 17.85
C ASN A 228 1.59 23.09 17.31
N LEU A 229 1.84 22.81 16.02
CA LEU A 229 3.17 22.92 15.41
C LEU A 229 3.60 24.36 15.12
N ASP A 230 2.66 25.32 15.07
CA ASP A 230 2.97 26.74 14.84
C ASP A 230 3.32 27.46 16.14
N THR A 231 2.65 27.13 17.24
CA THR A 231 2.76 27.85 18.51
C THR A 231 3.49 27.06 19.60
N GLY A 232 3.66 25.75 19.44
CA GLY A 232 4.16 24.86 20.49
C GLY A 232 3.16 24.66 21.65
N ALA A 233 1.98 25.27 21.60
CA ALA A 233 0.97 25.16 22.65
C ALA A 233 0.48 23.70 22.76
N ARG A 234 0.34 23.20 23.98
CA ARG A 234 -0.14 21.86 24.28
C ARG A 234 -1.55 21.90 24.84
N SER A 235 -2.36 20.92 24.46
CA SER A 235 -3.70 20.70 24.97
C SER A 235 -3.96 19.22 25.13
N THR A 236 -4.87 18.87 26.03
CA THR A 236 -5.24 17.47 26.30
C THR A 236 -6.65 17.21 25.81
N ILE A 237 -6.86 16.07 25.19
CA ILE A 237 -8.17 15.57 24.73
C ILE A 237 -8.47 14.27 25.47
N GLU A 238 -9.57 14.25 26.20
CA GLU A 238 -10.06 13.04 26.84
C GLU A 238 -10.64 12.07 25.82
N CYS A 239 -10.14 10.85 25.80
CA CYS A 239 -10.58 9.76 24.93
C CYS A 239 -10.22 8.41 25.54
N ASP A 240 -10.94 7.36 25.15
CA ASP A 240 -10.65 5.97 25.54
C ASP A 240 -10.12 5.14 24.37
N THR A 241 -10.02 5.76 23.21
CA THR A 241 -9.61 5.11 21.96
C THR A 241 -8.75 6.05 21.11
N VAL A 242 -7.65 5.53 20.54
CA VAL A 242 -6.79 6.24 19.58
C VAL A 242 -6.61 5.39 18.35
N VAL A 243 -6.89 5.95 17.20
CA VAL A 243 -6.68 5.27 15.90
C VAL A 243 -5.56 5.95 15.13
N MET A 244 -4.48 5.21 14.90
CA MET A 244 -3.34 5.64 14.08
C MET A 244 -3.64 5.28 12.63
N THR A 245 -3.71 6.29 11.75
CA THR A 245 -3.99 6.09 10.32
C THR A 245 -2.83 6.50 9.47
N GLY A 246 -2.74 5.98 8.24
CA GLY A 246 -1.68 6.32 7.29
C GLY A 246 -0.27 5.93 7.75
N ASP A 247 0.74 6.62 7.19
CA ASP A 247 2.17 6.36 7.45
C ASP A 247 2.54 4.88 7.22
N TRP A 248 2.40 4.45 5.99
CA TRP A 248 2.44 3.06 5.57
C TRP A 248 3.84 2.46 5.55
N ILE A 249 3.94 1.19 5.90
CA ILE A 249 5.12 0.35 5.75
C ILE A 249 4.75 -0.83 4.86
N PRO A 250 5.47 -1.09 3.75
CA PRO A 250 5.31 -2.33 3.00
C PRO A 250 5.55 -3.57 3.89
N ASP A 251 4.79 -4.64 3.69
CA ASP A 251 5.07 -5.94 4.31
C ASP A 251 6.23 -6.61 3.55
N HIS A 252 7.43 -6.09 3.73
CA HIS A 252 8.64 -6.34 2.96
C HIS A 252 9.59 -7.40 3.53
N GLU A 253 9.21 -8.05 4.60
CA GLU A 253 10.07 -9.00 5.33
C GLU A 253 10.57 -10.11 4.40
N LEU A 254 9.68 -10.70 3.59
CA LEU A 254 10.07 -11.72 2.60
C LEU A 254 10.98 -11.18 1.50
N ALA A 255 10.76 -9.95 1.06
CA ALA A 255 11.63 -9.32 0.07
C ALA A 255 13.05 -9.11 0.63
N ARG A 256 13.16 -8.68 1.90
CA ARG A 256 14.44 -8.49 2.59
C ARG A 256 15.16 -9.82 2.84
N THR A 257 14.47 -10.83 3.33
CA THR A 257 15.08 -12.15 3.59
C THR A 257 15.45 -12.87 2.30
N ALA A 258 14.78 -12.56 1.19
CA ALA A 258 15.23 -12.99 -0.13
C ALA A 258 16.51 -12.27 -0.61
N GLY A 259 16.99 -11.24 0.06
CA GLY A 259 18.12 -10.42 -0.41
C GLY A 259 17.81 -9.60 -1.66
N LEU A 260 16.53 -9.24 -1.88
CA LEU A 260 16.17 -8.36 -2.99
C LEU A 260 16.77 -6.98 -2.81
N ALA A 261 17.12 -6.32 -3.91
CA ALA A 261 17.48 -4.91 -3.87
C ALA A 261 16.26 -4.10 -3.42
N MET A 262 16.45 -3.30 -2.36
CA MET A 262 15.38 -2.54 -1.71
C MET A 262 15.51 -1.05 -2.02
N ASP A 263 14.38 -0.39 -2.19
CA ASP A 263 14.31 1.06 -2.27
C ASP A 263 14.18 1.67 -0.87
N SER A 264 15.11 2.55 -0.49
CA SER A 264 15.12 3.17 0.85
C SER A 264 13.95 4.14 1.06
N ALA A 265 13.39 4.70 -0.01
CA ALA A 265 12.32 5.69 0.06
C ALA A 265 10.93 5.06 0.20
N THR A 266 10.58 4.09 -0.66
CA THR A 266 9.34 3.29 -0.52
C THR A 266 9.44 2.24 0.56
N ARG A 267 10.66 1.77 0.88
CA ARG A 267 10.97 0.61 1.73
C ARG A 267 10.52 -0.72 1.14
N GLY A 268 10.01 -0.72 -0.08
CA GLY A 268 9.67 -1.92 -0.85
C GLY A 268 10.87 -2.41 -1.70
N PRO A 269 10.71 -3.53 -2.39
CA PRO A 269 11.71 -3.97 -3.37
C PRO A 269 11.76 -3.01 -4.55
N LEU A 270 12.95 -2.86 -5.14
CA LEU A 270 13.12 -2.17 -6.41
C LEU A 270 12.46 -2.97 -7.52
N VAL A 271 11.68 -2.29 -8.35
CA VAL A 271 11.05 -2.90 -9.53
C VAL A 271 11.23 -2.03 -10.77
N ASP A 272 11.26 -2.70 -11.92
CA ASP A 272 11.14 -2.04 -13.22
C ASP A 272 9.67 -1.90 -13.67
N ALA A 273 9.45 -1.36 -14.86
CA ALA A 273 8.12 -1.21 -15.45
C ALA A 273 7.36 -2.54 -15.65
N SER A 274 8.06 -3.65 -15.72
CA SER A 274 7.49 -5.00 -15.79
C SER A 274 7.22 -5.61 -14.41
N LEU A 275 7.48 -4.86 -13.32
CA LEU A 275 7.38 -5.30 -11.93
C LEU A 275 8.33 -6.47 -11.58
N ARG A 276 9.41 -6.64 -12.36
CA ARG A 276 10.50 -7.58 -12.06
C ARG A 276 11.33 -7.02 -10.90
N THR A 277 11.78 -7.90 -10.00
CA THR A 277 12.70 -7.56 -8.93
C THR A 277 14.16 -7.87 -9.33
N SER A 278 15.10 -7.62 -8.42
CA SER A 278 16.52 -7.96 -8.64
C SER A 278 16.80 -9.48 -8.70
N ARG A 279 15.83 -10.34 -8.36
CA ARG A 279 15.94 -11.80 -8.45
C ARG A 279 15.16 -12.31 -9.66
N PRO A 280 15.80 -13.08 -10.57
CA PRO A 280 15.13 -13.65 -11.74
C PRO A 280 13.92 -14.53 -11.35
N GLY A 281 12.76 -14.30 -12.00
CA GLY A 281 11.54 -15.03 -11.74
C GLY A 281 10.80 -14.63 -10.47
N VAL A 282 11.24 -13.57 -9.80
CA VAL A 282 10.55 -12.98 -8.65
C VAL A 282 10.03 -11.59 -9.02
N PHE A 283 8.74 -11.40 -8.87
CA PHE A 283 8.00 -10.17 -9.17
C PHE A 283 7.39 -9.59 -7.89
N ALA A 284 7.13 -8.27 -7.87
CA ALA A 284 6.48 -7.63 -6.74
C ALA A 284 5.40 -6.66 -7.21
N VAL A 285 4.23 -6.70 -6.58
CA VAL A 285 3.02 -5.99 -7.01
C VAL A 285 2.28 -5.30 -5.88
N GLY A 286 1.50 -4.28 -6.22
CA GLY A 286 0.58 -3.61 -5.31
C GLY A 286 1.29 -2.80 -4.21
N ASN A 287 0.65 -2.68 -3.06
CA ASN A 287 1.14 -1.83 -1.97
C ASN A 287 2.48 -2.28 -1.35
N LEU A 288 3.02 -3.41 -1.73
CA LEU A 288 4.41 -3.77 -1.44
C LEU A 288 5.39 -2.82 -2.13
N VAL A 289 5.08 -2.32 -3.33
CA VAL A 289 5.96 -1.45 -4.13
C VAL A 289 5.53 0.02 -4.13
N HIS A 290 4.25 0.32 -3.82
CA HIS A 290 3.70 1.69 -3.66
C HIS A 290 2.72 1.75 -2.47
N PRO A 291 3.21 1.85 -1.24
CA PRO A 291 2.52 1.45 0.00
C PRO A 291 1.26 2.24 0.39
N VAL A 292 0.75 3.13 -0.43
CA VAL A 292 -0.36 4.04 -0.10
C VAL A 292 -1.47 4.09 -1.15
N ASP A 293 -1.42 3.25 -2.19
CA ASP A 293 -2.46 3.29 -3.23
C ASP A 293 -3.72 2.51 -2.82
N THR A 294 -4.82 2.80 -3.50
CA THR A 294 -6.10 2.16 -3.25
C THR A 294 -6.09 0.69 -3.69
N ALA A 295 -6.97 -0.12 -3.11
CA ALA A 295 -7.05 -1.56 -3.40
C ALA A 295 -7.27 -1.87 -4.89
N ASP A 296 -8.11 -1.08 -5.56
CA ASP A 296 -8.40 -1.20 -6.98
C ASP A 296 -7.21 -0.81 -7.89
N ALA A 297 -6.39 0.16 -7.45
CA ALA A 297 -5.15 0.48 -8.15
C ALA A 297 -4.08 -0.61 -7.96
N ALA A 298 -3.98 -1.17 -6.74
CA ALA A 298 -3.11 -2.31 -6.47
C ALA A 298 -3.50 -3.56 -7.27
N ALA A 299 -4.81 -3.80 -7.47
CA ALA A 299 -5.33 -4.90 -8.29
C ALA A 299 -4.87 -4.79 -9.76
N LEU A 300 -4.78 -3.57 -10.30
CA LEU A 300 -4.31 -3.36 -11.68
C LEU A 300 -2.86 -3.79 -11.90
N ASP A 301 -2.01 -3.74 -10.87
CA ASP A 301 -0.65 -4.29 -10.95
C ASP A 301 -0.67 -5.82 -11.15
N GLY A 302 -1.63 -6.50 -10.52
CA GLY A 302 -1.82 -7.94 -10.72
C GLY A 302 -2.12 -8.30 -12.18
N ARG A 303 -2.97 -7.50 -12.85
CA ARG A 303 -3.20 -7.67 -14.30
C ARG A 303 -1.96 -7.37 -15.12
N HIS A 304 -1.23 -6.32 -14.76
CA HIS A 304 -0.05 -5.88 -15.48
C HIS A 304 1.07 -6.92 -15.42
N VAL A 305 1.29 -7.55 -14.27
CA VAL A 305 2.40 -8.50 -14.09
C VAL A 305 2.17 -9.83 -14.82
N ALA A 306 0.92 -10.25 -15.02
CA ALA A 306 0.61 -11.58 -15.53
C ALA A 306 1.26 -11.93 -16.87
N PRO A 307 1.20 -11.12 -17.95
CA PRO A 307 1.90 -11.41 -19.20
C PRO A 307 3.44 -11.43 -19.02
N ARG A 308 3.99 -10.67 -18.07
CA ARG A 308 5.44 -10.64 -17.78
C ARG A 308 5.91 -11.92 -17.09
N VAL A 309 5.09 -12.45 -16.17
CA VAL A 309 5.34 -13.75 -15.53
C VAL A 309 5.25 -14.88 -16.57
N ARG A 310 4.25 -14.87 -17.45
CA ARG A 310 4.17 -15.83 -18.56
C ARG A 310 5.40 -15.77 -19.47
N ASP A 311 5.82 -14.58 -19.87
CA ASP A 311 7.01 -14.38 -20.72
C ASP A 311 8.29 -14.89 -20.04
N TRP A 312 8.39 -14.75 -18.70
CA TRP A 312 9.45 -15.36 -17.91
C TRP A 312 9.42 -16.89 -18.01
N LEU A 313 8.26 -17.52 -17.82
CA LEU A 313 8.10 -18.98 -17.84
C LEU A 313 8.44 -19.58 -19.21
N VAL A 314 8.17 -18.86 -20.29
CA VAL A 314 8.46 -19.32 -21.66
C VAL A 314 9.90 -19.03 -22.08
N GLY A 315 10.49 -17.94 -21.68
CA GLY A 315 11.76 -17.47 -22.24
C GLY A 315 12.86 -17.12 -21.24
N GLY A 316 12.60 -17.13 -19.92
CA GLY A 316 13.61 -16.95 -18.89
C GLY A 316 14.42 -15.66 -18.97
N ARG A 317 13.78 -14.47 -18.96
CA ARG A 317 14.49 -13.20 -19.03
C ARG A 317 15.21 -12.86 -17.73
N ALA A 318 16.31 -12.11 -17.83
CA ALA A 318 17.10 -11.66 -16.69
C ALA A 318 16.28 -10.85 -15.67
N ALA A 319 16.80 -10.73 -14.44
CA ALA A 319 16.29 -9.82 -13.41
C ALA A 319 16.20 -8.38 -13.91
N ALA A 320 15.45 -7.56 -13.17
CA ALA A 320 15.38 -6.13 -13.45
C ALA A 320 16.79 -5.50 -13.41
N ALA A 321 17.19 -4.98 -14.54
CA ALA A 321 18.40 -4.19 -14.71
C ALA A 321 18.02 -2.93 -15.50
N GLY A 322 18.54 -1.78 -15.12
CA GLY A 322 18.20 -0.53 -15.81
C GLY A 322 18.69 0.68 -15.04
N ILE A 323 18.35 1.84 -15.60
CA ILE A 323 18.69 3.13 -15.01
C ILE A 323 17.79 3.37 -13.82
N ARG A 324 18.37 3.82 -12.72
CA ARG A 324 17.64 4.21 -11.53
C ARG A 324 16.85 5.49 -11.75
N VAL A 325 15.58 5.47 -11.36
CA VAL A 325 14.74 6.67 -11.24
C VAL A 325 14.66 7.06 -9.77
N ARG A 326 14.96 8.30 -9.45
CA ARG A 326 14.90 8.86 -8.10
C ARG A 326 13.96 10.07 -8.06
N ALA A 327 13.33 10.25 -6.94
CA ALA A 327 12.56 11.44 -6.64
C ALA A 327 13.44 12.44 -5.88
N SER A 328 13.34 13.74 -6.22
CA SER A 328 13.93 14.85 -5.47
C SER A 328 12.86 15.54 -4.62
N ALA A 329 13.23 16.03 -3.45
CA ALA A 329 12.31 16.76 -2.57
C ALA A 329 11.59 17.88 -3.33
N PRO A 330 10.30 18.13 -3.10
CA PRO A 330 9.44 17.55 -2.07
C PRO A 330 8.78 16.20 -2.45
N LEU A 331 9.18 15.60 -3.58
CA LEU A 331 8.78 14.23 -3.92
C LEU A 331 9.59 13.27 -3.04
N ARG A 332 8.92 12.43 -2.28
CA ARG A 332 9.54 11.53 -1.32
C ARG A 332 10.04 10.24 -1.96
N TRP A 333 9.25 9.66 -2.86
CA TRP A 333 9.60 8.47 -3.60
C TRP A 333 8.91 8.42 -4.96
N VAL A 334 9.42 7.56 -5.84
CA VAL A 334 8.87 7.24 -7.15
C VAL A 334 8.82 5.73 -7.34
N THR A 335 7.84 5.23 -8.09
CA THR A 335 7.77 3.83 -8.53
C THR A 335 7.10 3.76 -9.92
N PRO A 336 7.52 2.84 -10.83
CA PRO A 336 8.70 1.96 -10.74
C PRO A 336 10.01 2.74 -10.62
N GLN A 337 11.02 2.12 -10.00
CA GLN A 337 12.30 2.78 -9.74
C GLN A 337 13.37 2.49 -10.78
N LEU A 338 13.09 1.65 -11.79
CA LEU A 338 14.03 1.28 -12.83
C LEU A 338 13.41 1.45 -14.21
N VAL A 339 14.14 2.11 -15.10
CA VAL A 339 13.86 2.13 -16.53
C VAL A 339 14.74 1.07 -17.19
N ALA A 340 14.14 -0.06 -17.51
CA ALA A 340 14.83 -1.15 -18.19
C ALA A 340 14.66 -1.01 -19.71
N PRO A 341 15.69 -1.29 -20.53
CA PRO A 341 15.60 -1.17 -21.99
C PRO A 341 14.50 -2.01 -22.62
N ASP A 342 14.18 -3.15 -22.00
CA ASP A 342 13.16 -4.11 -22.43
C ASP A 342 11.88 -4.07 -21.56
N GLY A 343 11.78 -3.11 -20.64
CA GLY A 343 10.74 -3.08 -19.60
C GLY A 343 9.35 -2.70 -20.11
N GLY A 344 9.25 -2.03 -21.24
CA GLY A 344 7.97 -1.53 -21.75
C GLY A 344 7.41 -0.38 -20.91
N ALA A 345 6.09 -0.17 -20.96
CA ALA A 345 5.41 0.83 -20.16
C ALA A 345 5.14 0.32 -18.72
N ALA A 346 5.16 1.24 -17.76
CA ALA A 346 4.81 0.97 -16.37
C ALA A 346 3.33 0.61 -16.22
N PRO A 347 2.92 0.02 -15.09
CA PRO A 347 1.51 -0.18 -14.78
C PRO A 347 0.70 1.11 -14.99
N ARG A 348 -0.43 1.02 -15.68
CA ARG A 348 -1.32 2.16 -16.01
C ARG A 348 -0.67 3.26 -16.87
N ASP A 349 0.50 3.00 -17.45
CA ASP A 349 1.35 3.98 -18.14
C ASP A 349 1.76 5.18 -17.24
N ASP A 350 1.87 4.95 -15.93
CA ASP A 350 2.11 5.98 -14.93
C ASP A 350 3.37 5.71 -14.10
N LEU A 351 4.08 6.79 -13.77
CA LEU A 351 4.94 6.89 -12.60
C LEU A 351 4.10 7.34 -11.40
N LEU A 352 4.28 6.69 -10.27
CA LEU A 352 3.63 7.04 -9.02
C LEU A 352 4.62 7.73 -8.09
N PHE A 353 4.15 8.77 -7.39
CA PHE A 353 4.95 9.55 -6.45
C PHE A 353 4.19 9.74 -5.14
N TRP A 354 4.95 9.94 -4.08
CA TRP A 354 4.47 10.48 -2.82
C TRP A 354 5.11 11.83 -2.57
N VAL A 355 4.35 12.74 -1.96
CA VAL A 355 4.83 14.09 -1.61
C VAL A 355 4.65 14.34 -0.13
N ASP A 356 5.58 15.08 0.47
CA ASP A 356 5.54 15.44 1.89
C ASP A 356 4.79 16.77 2.13
N GLU A 357 4.58 17.56 1.08
CA GLU A 357 3.97 18.89 1.18
C GLU A 357 2.92 19.09 0.09
N TYR A 358 2.00 20.05 0.33
CA TYR A 358 1.00 20.44 -0.66
C TYR A 358 1.61 21.38 -1.70
N HIS A 359 1.55 20.98 -2.97
CA HIS A 359 1.94 21.82 -4.11
C HIS A 359 0.77 21.93 -5.09
N ARG A 360 0.50 23.15 -5.57
CA ARG A 360 -0.44 23.35 -6.68
C ARG A 360 0.01 22.55 -7.90
N ALA A 361 -0.88 22.41 -8.91
CA ALA A 361 -0.52 21.75 -10.16
C ALA A 361 0.79 22.31 -10.72
N GLN A 362 1.80 21.46 -10.83
CA GLN A 362 3.18 21.81 -11.16
C GLN A 362 3.64 21.14 -12.44
N ARG A 363 4.79 21.53 -12.89
CA ARG A 363 5.52 20.85 -13.95
C ARG A 363 6.52 19.87 -13.33
N LEU A 364 6.46 18.61 -13.72
CA LEU A 364 7.50 17.64 -13.41
C LEU A 364 8.57 17.67 -14.52
N ARG A 365 9.82 17.54 -14.10
CA ARG A 365 10.98 17.35 -15.00
C ARG A 365 11.69 16.07 -14.62
N ALA A 366 12.13 15.33 -15.64
CA ALA A 366 13.09 14.25 -15.49
C ALA A 366 14.46 14.76 -15.99
N MET A 367 15.43 14.64 -15.10
CA MET A 367 16.82 15.10 -15.35
C MET A 367 17.73 13.88 -15.41
N GLN A 368 18.66 13.86 -16.38
CA GLN A 368 19.74 12.88 -16.46
C GLN A 368 21.02 13.59 -16.90
N ASP A 369 22.10 13.40 -16.17
CA ASP A 369 23.41 14.00 -16.43
C ASP A 369 23.34 15.53 -16.68
N GLY A 370 22.53 16.21 -15.86
CA GLY A 370 22.34 17.67 -15.95
C GLY A 370 21.42 18.14 -17.10
N ARG A 371 20.83 17.24 -17.88
CA ARG A 371 19.94 17.56 -19.00
C ARG A 371 18.48 17.18 -18.68
N VAL A 372 17.54 17.99 -19.15
CA VAL A 372 16.10 17.66 -19.11
C VAL A 372 15.81 16.64 -20.20
N ILE A 373 15.46 15.41 -19.82
CA ILE A 373 15.08 14.33 -20.74
C ILE A 373 13.57 14.21 -20.92
N GLY A 374 12.78 14.80 -20.01
CA GLY A 374 11.33 14.83 -20.10
C GLY A 374 10.73 15.93 -19.24
N SER A 375 9.55 16.42 -19.64
CA SER A 375 8.81 17.43 -18.88
C SER A 375 7.33 17.28 -19.10
N LYS A 376 6.56 17.23 -18.01
CA LYS A 376 5.09 17.08 -18.04
C LYS A 376 4.43 18.01 -17.04
N ARG A 377 3.37 18.69 -17.47
CA ARG A 377 2.49 19.44 -16.57
C ARG A 377 1.39 18.50 -16.06
N THR A 378 1.16 18.51 -14.76
CA THR A 378 0.08 17.73 -14.13
C THR A 378 -1.14 18.62 -13.94
N ALA A 379 -2.34 18.05 -14.14
CA ALA A 379 -3.60 18.76 -13.96
C ALA A 379 -4.01 18.91 -12.51
N TRP A 380 -3.50 18.06 -11.63
CA TRP A 380 -3.92 17.96 -10.24
C TRP A 380 -2.80 18.41 -9.30
N PRO A 381 -3.15 19.01 -8.14
CA PRO A 381 -2.16 19.34 -7.13
C PRO A 381 -1.56 18.07 -6.51
N ALA A 382 -0.27 18.14 -6.20
CA ALA A 382 0.40 17.16 -5.36
C ALA A 382 0.05 17.44 -3.89
N ALA A 383 -0.38 16.42 -3.16
CA ALA A 383 -0.75 16.57 -1.75
C ALA A 383 -0.37 15.32 -0.96
N PRO A 384 0.10 15.46 0.28
CA PRO A 384 0.26 14.33 1.20
C PRO A 384 -1.05 13.55 1.32
N GLY A 385 -0.96 12.27 1.69
CA GLY A 385 -2.14 11.42 1.89
C GLY A 385 -2.75 10.82 0.61
N ARG A 386 -2.20 11.11 -0.56
CA ARG A 386 -2.66 10.56 -1.85
C ARG A 386 -1.54 10.42 -2.87
N ILE A 387 -1.67 9.41 -3.74
CA ILE A 387 -0.71 9.18 -4.82
C ILE A 387 -0.76 10.34 -5.82
N TYR A 388 0.40 10.89 -6.14
CA TYR A 388 0.61 11.82 -7.22
C TYR A 388 1.14 11.07 -8.45
N ARG A 389 0.66 11.39 -9.65
CA ARG A 389 0.89 10.60 -10.87
C ARG A 389 1.44 11.46 -11.98
N ALA A 390 2.34 10.86 -12.78
CA ALA A 390 2.79 11.41 -14.05
C ALA A 390 2.89 10.28 -15.08
N PRO A 391 2.68 10.57 -16.38
CA PRO A 391 2.79 9.55 -17.40
C PRO A 391 4.21 8.99 -17.48
N TRP A 392 4.33 7.68 -17.73
CA TRP A 392 5.61 6.97 -17.90
C TRP A 392 6.52 7.63 -18.95
N SER A 393 5.92 8.24 -19.97
CA SER A 393 6.65 8.99 -21.00
C SER A 393 7.50 10.14 -20.47
N LEU A 394 7.39 10.51 -19.20
CA LEU A 394 8.28 11.47 -18.54
C LEU A 394 9.74 11.00 -18.53
N VAL A 395 9.97 9.69 -18.45
CA VAL A 395 11.30 9.07 -18.38
C VAL A 395 11.67 8.30 -19.66
N ALA A 396 10.83 8.34 -20.68
CA ALA A 396 11.06 7.59 -21.94
C ALA A 396 12.33 8.02 -22.69
N GLY A 397 12.84 9.23 -22.45
CA GLY A 397 14.07 9.73 -23.04
C GLY A 397 15.34 9.37 -22.28
N ALA A 398 15.27 8.45 -21.28
CA ALA A 398 16.44 8.05 -20.51
C ALA A 398 17.47 7.33 -21.39
N ASP A 399 18.73 7.80 -21.34
CA ASP A 399 19.85 7.17 -22.03
C ASP A 399 20.32 5.94 -21.24
N PRO A 400 20.27 4.72 -21.81
CA PRO A 400 20.73 3.50 -21.15
C PRO A 400 22.18 3.53 -20.66
N ALA A 401 23.03 4.35 -21.27
CA ALA A 401 24.42 4.51 -20.88
C ALA A 401 24.66 5.67 -19.89
N GLY A 402 23.61 6.45 -19.58
CA GLY A 402 23.69 7.59 -18.67
C GLY A 402 23.58 7.22 -17.19
N GLY A 403 23.68 8.24 -16.34
CA GLY A 403 23.50 8.13 -14.90
C GLY A 403 22.04 8.00 -14.48
N ASP A 404 21.78 8.08 -13.17
CA ASP A 404 20.43 8.04 -12.59
C ASP A 404 19.54 9.16 -13.15
N VAL A 405 18.27 8.85 -13.38
CA VAL A 405 17.23 9.84 -13.70
C VAL A 405 16.67 10.41 -12.40
N VAL A 406 16.70 11.71 -12.24
CA VAL A 406 16.12 12.43 -11.10
C VAL A 406 14.85 13.14 -11.56
N VAL A 407 13.72 12.83 -10.90
CA VAL A 407 12.45 13.53 -11.12
C VAL A 407 12.24 14.58 -10.04
N GLU A 408 11.95 15.81 -10.46
CA GLU A 408 11.76 16.96 -9.60
C GLU A 408 10.48 17.72 -9.94
N LEU A 409 9.95 18.49 -8.97
CA LEU A 409 8.96 19.52 -9.24
C LEU A 409 9.68 20.78 -9.72
N ALA A 410 9.39 21.21 -10.95
CA ALA A 410 9.91 22.48 -11.47
C ALA A 410 9.10 23.63 -10.87
N VAL A 411 9.79 24.53 -10.22
CA VAL A 411 9.25 25.79 -9.68
C VAL A 411 8.94 26.76 -10.83
#